data_513f13c5e8c8770c9a075be0bff93e52
#
_entry.id   513f13c5e8c8770c9a075be0bff93e52
#
_cell.length_a   1.000
_cell.length_b   1.000
_cell.length_c   1.000
_cell.angle_alpha   90.00
_cell.angle_beta   90.00
_cell.angle_gamma   90.00
#
_symmetry.space_group_name_H-M   'P 1'
#
loop_
_entity.id
_entity.type
_entity.pdbx_description
1 polymer ?
#
loop_
_entity_poly.entity_id
_entity_poly.type
_entity_poly.pdbx_seq_one_letter_code
_entity_poly.pdbx_strand_id
1 'polypeptide(L)'
;MTDLSLAPGDALDLGCGEGGDGLWLAGRGWHVTAVDISAVAVERLTALARSHGLGDRVVAVRHDLHISFPSGVFDLICAHYLHTPFGLDRSTVLRSAAHALRPGGRLLVVDHGSTAPWSWNQDAGIRYPSPREVAAGIDLTPGTWTVERSDALRGIATGPDGRTAEVTDHVLLIRRTA
;
A
#
# COMPACT_ATOMS: atom_id res chain seq x y z
N MET A 1 5.34 1.59 10.51
CA MET A 1 4.28 2.49 10.01
C MET A 1 4.26 3.75 10.85
N THR A 2 4.34 4.92 10.25
CA THR A 2 4.35 6.21 10.97
C THR A 2 2.94 6.46 11.52
N ASP A 3 2.85 7.06 12.70
CA ASP A 3 1.57 7.55 13.24
C ASP A 3 0.98 8.57 12.27
N LEU A 4 -0.10 8.20 11.58
CA LEU A 4 -0.76 9.07 10.60
C LEU A 4 -1.71 10.07 11.25
N SER A 5 -1.83 10.06 12.58
CA SER A 5 -2.77 10.89 13.35
C SER A 5 -4.22 10.84 12.80
N LEU A 6 -4.60 9.70 12.23
CA LEU A 6 -5.95 9.43 11.74
C LEU A 6 -6.74 8.65 12.78
N ALA A 7 -7.96 9.08 13.05
CA ALA A 7 -8.92 8.25 13.76
C ALA A 7 -9.25 7.00 12.92
N PRO A 8 -9.42 5.82 13.53
CA PRO A 8 -9.84 4.63 12.81
C PRO A 8 -11.15 4.84 12.04
N GLY A 9 -11.18 4.36 10.81
CA GLY A 9 -12.28 4.46 9.88
C GLY A 9 -12.24 3.27 8.90
N ASP A 10 -12.59 3.51 7.62
CA ASP A 10 -12.52 2.52 6.57
C ASP A 10 -11.18 2.60 5.83
N ALA A 11 -10.47 1.49 5.74
CA ALA A 11 -9.22 1.39 5.01
C ALA A 11 -9.31 0.40 3.84
N LEU A 12 -8.57 0.69 2.76
CA LEU A 12 -8.37 -0.23 1.64
C LEU A 12 -6.87 -0.56 1.54
N ASP A 13 -6.56 -1.84 1.51
CA ASP A 13 -5.19 -2.36 1.34
C ASP A 13 -5.06 -2.99 -0.04
N LEU A 14 -4.29 -2.35 -0.92
CA LEU A 14 -4.10 -2.73 -2.33
C LEU A 14 -2.89 -3.65 -2.48
N GLY A 15 -3.11 -4.88 -2.92
CA GLY A 15 -2.06 -5.90 -2.99
C GLY A 15 -1.66 -6.37 -1.60
N CYS A 16 -2.64 -6.76 -0.80
CA CYS A 16 -2.48 -7.02 0.64
C CYS A 16 -1.52 -8.18 0.98
N GLY A 17 -1.18 -9.04 0.02
CA GLY A 17 -0.32 -10.18 0.26
C GLY A 17 -0.77 -11.02 1.45
N GLU A 18 0.12 -11.30 2.39
CA GLU A 18 -0.19 -12.06 3.60
C GLU A 18 -0.90 -11.23 4.70
N GLY A 19 -1.19 -9.95 4.43
CA GLY A 19 -2.07 -9.11 5.24
C GLY A 19 -1.45 -8.46 6.47
N GLY A 20 -0.13 -8.31 6.52
CA GLY A 20 0.56 -7.69 7.66
C GLY A 20 0.01 -6.30 7.99
N ASP A 21 -0.14 -5.45 6.99
CA ASP A 21 -0.65 -4.08 7.16
C ASP A 21 -2.15 -4.06 7.49
N GLY A 22 -2.94 -4.89 6.80
CA GLY A 22 -4.37 -5.01 7.05
C GLY A 22 -4.68 -5.47 8.49
N LEU A 23 -3.97 -6.49 8.99
CA LEU A 23 -4.10 -6.97 10.37
C LEU A 23 -3.63 -5.90 11.38
N TRP A 24 -2.54 -5.19 11.08
CA TRP A 24 -2.04 -4.12 11.94
C TRP A 24 -3.04 -2.97 12.08
N LEU A 25 -3.68 -2.56 10.99
CA LEU A 25 -4.75 -1.54 10.96
C LEU A 25 -5.98 -2.03 11.74
N ALA A 26 -6.45 -3.25 11.46
CA ALA A 26 -7.62 -3.84 12.12
C ALA A 26 -7.43 -3.94 13.65
N GLY A 27 -6.24 -4.31 14.11
CA GLY A 27 -5.88 -4.33 15.52
C GLY A 27 -5.89 -2.94 16.18
N ARG A 28 -5.93 -1.87 15.39
CA ARG A 28 -6.07 -0.46 15.82
C ARG A 28 -7.45 0.12 15.61
N GLY A 29 -8.42 -0.74 15.29
CA GLY A 29 -9.82 -0.36 15.20
C GLY A 29 -10.31 -0.01 13.80
N TRP A 30 -9.48 -0.10 12.76
CA TRP A 30 -9.88 0.13 11.39
C TRP A 30 -10.75 -1.00 10.85
N HIS A 31 -11.72 -0.66 9.98
CA HIS A 31 -12.38 -1.64 9.11
C HIS A 31 -11.59 -1.72 7.81
N VAL A 32 -11.04 -2.88 7.51
CA VAL A 32 -10.11 -3.05 6.39
C VAL A 32 -10.74 -3.89 5.29
N THR A 33 -10.83 -3.33 4.11
CA THR A 33 -11.00 -4.09 2.87
C THR A 33 -9.62 -4.36 2.30
N ALA A 34 -9.22 -5.62 2.20
CA ALA A 34 -7.91 -6.03 1.70
C ALA A 34 -8.10 -6.77 0.37
N VAL A 35 -7.39 -6.35 -0.67
CA VAL A 35 -7.52 -6.96 -2.00
C VAL A 35 -6.19 -7.47 -2.52
N ASP A 36 -6.22 -8.65 -3.14
CA ASP A 36 -5.09 -9.24 -3.84
C ASP A 36 -5.57 -10.09 -5.02
N ILE A 37 -4.75 -10.25 -6.05
CA ILE A 37 -5.04 -11.14 -7.17
C ILE A 37 -4.89 -12.62 -6.77
N SER A 38 -4.07 -12.91 -5.77
CA SER A 38 -3.78 -14.25 -5.26
C SER A 38 -4.90 -14.74 -4.34
N ALA A 39 -5.62 -15.79 -4.75
CA ALA A 39 -6.59 -16.46 -3.90
C ALA A 39 -5.95 -16.99 -2.60
N VAL A 40 -4.73 -17.51 -2.69
CA VAL A 40 -4.00 -18.05 -1.52
C VAL A 40 -3.69 -16.95 -0.51
N ALA A 41 -3.30 -15.74 -0.95
CA ALA A 41 -3.08 -14.60 -0.07
C ALA A 41 -4.36 -14.21 0.67
N VAL A 42 -5.47 -14.11 -0.06
CA VAL A 42 -6.80 -13.79 0.50
C VAL A 42 -7.27 -14.84 1.52
N GLU A 43 -7.11 -16.12 1.21
CA GLU A 43 -7.45 -17.22 2.14
C GLU A 43 -6.62 -17.18 3.41
N ARG A 44 -5.30 -16.96 3.28
CA ARG A 44 -4.38 -16.83 4.43
C ARG A 44 -4.74 -15.65 5.31
N LEU A 45 -4.93 -14.46 4.72
CA LEU A 45 -5.34 -13.27 5.47
C LEU A 45 -6.67 -13.49 6.19
N THR A 46 -7.65 -14.10 5.52
CA THR A 46 -8.96 -14.41 6.14
C THR A 46 -8.81 -15.34 7.35
N ALA A 47 -7.98 -16.37 7.23
CA ALA A 47 -7.72 -17.31 8.33
C ALA A 47 -6.98 -16.62 9.50
N LEU A 48 -5.96 -15.82 9.19
CA LEU A 48 -5.20 -15.05 10.19
C LEU A 48 -6.08 -14.03 10.92
N ALA A 49 -6.92 -13.27 10.20
CA ALA A 49 -7.84 -12.32 10.80
C ALA A 49 -8.77 -13.00 11.80
N ARG A 50 -9.35 -14.15 11.44
CA ARG A 50 -10.20 -14.94 12.34
C ARG A 50 -9.43 -15.44 13.57
N SER A 51 -8.22 -15.97 13.39
CA SER A 51 -7.42 -16.51 14.52
C SER A 51 -6.99 -15.44 15.51
N HIS A 52 -6.91 -14.17 15.06
CA HIS A 52 -6.59 -13.02 15.93
C HIS A 52 -7.84 -12.29 16.45
N GLY A 53 -9.05 -12.82 16.22
CA GLY A 53 -10.29 -12.17 16.64
C GLY A 53 -10.61 -10.88 15.88
N LEU A 54 -10.07 -10.72 14.67
CA LEU A 54 -10.23 -9.54 13.80
C LEU A 54 -11.15 -9.82 12.59
N GLY A 55 -11.83 -10.97 12.56
CA GLY A 55 -12.65 -11.39 11.43
C GLY A 55 -13.78 -10.41 11.08
N ASP A 56 -14.31 -9.69 12.05
CA ASP A 56 -15.37 -8.69 11.84
C ASP A 56 -14.82 -7.34 11.32
N ARG A 57 -13.50 -7.17 11.31
CA ARG A 57 -12.83 -5.93 10.89
C ARG A 57 -12.05 -6.06 9.59
N VAL A 58 -11.80 -7.27 9.11
CA VAL A 58 -11.03 -7.52 7.89
C VAL A 58 -11.89 -8.28 6.90
N VAL A 59 -12.11 -7.69 5.74
CA VAL A 59 -12.75 -8.32 4.58
C VAL A 59 -11.68 -8.48 3.51
N ALA A 60 -11.19 -9.70 3.31
CA ALA A 60 -10.23 -10.01 2.26
C ALA A 60 -10.95 -10.51 1.01
N VAL A 61 -10.64 -9.92 -0.15
CA VAL A 61 -11.31 -10.21 -1.42
C VAL A 61 -10.29 -10.42 -2.52
N ARG A 62 -10.46 -11.51 -3.30
CA ARG A 62 -9.69 -11.66 -4.53
C ARG A 62 -10.14 -10.63 -5.55
N HIS A 63 -9.23 -9.77 -6.00
CA HIS A 63 -9.54 -8.70 -6.94
C HIS A 63 -8.37 -8.48 -7.90
N ASP A 64 -8.69 -8.33 -9.19
CA ASP A 64 -7.71 -8.00 -10.20
C ASP A 64 -7.74 -6.51 -10.51
N LEU A 65 -6.75 -5.78 -9.98
CA LEU A 65 -6.61 -4.33 -10.17
C LEU A 65 -6.29 -3.93 -11.61
N HIS A 66 -5.94 -4.89 -12.47
CA HIS A 66 -5.76 -4.66 -13.90
C HIS A 66 -7.11 -4.50 -14.63
N ILE A 67 -8.15 -5.16 -14.13
CA ILE A 67 -9.48 -5.17 -14.75
C ILE A 67 -10.37 -4.07 -14.17
N SER A 68 -10.33 -3.87 -12.84
CA SER A 68 -11.22 -2.92 -12.17
C SER A 68 -10.63 -2.44 -10.84
N PHE A 69 -11.24 -1.40 -10.27
CA PHE A 69 -10.91 -0.90 -8.94
C PHE A 69 -12.01 -1.27 -7.93
N PRO A 70 -11.68 -1.62 -6.67
CA PRO A 70 -12.68 -1.92 -5.64
C PRO A 70 -13.64 -0.76 -5.42
N SER A 71 -14.93 -1.07 -5.31
CA SER A 71 -15.95 -0.06 -5.01
C SER A 71 -15.87 0.38 -3.55
N GLY A 72 -16.24 1.64 -3.28
CA GLY A 72 -16.28 2.20 -1.94
C GLY A 72 -15.60 3.55 -1.84
N VAL A 73 -15.65 4.12 -0.64
CA VAL A 73 -14.92 5.34 -0.26
C VAL A 73 -14.25 5.11 1.07
N PHE A 74 -13.01 5.61 1.21
CA PHE A 74 -12.12 5.21 2.29
C PHE A 74 -11.49 6.43 2.96
N ASP A 75 -11.12 6.27 4.23
CA ASP A 75 -10.37 7.26 5.00
C ASP A 75 -8.86 7.07 4.81
N LEU A 76 -8.44 5.83 4.56
CA LEU A 76 -7.06 5.47 4.27
C LEU A 76 -7.01 4.44 3.13
N ILE A 77 -6.12 4.65 2.17
CA ILE A 77 -5.77 3.63 1.18
C ILE A 77 -4.27 3.41 1.24
N CYS A 78 -3.87 2.15 1.37
CA CYS A 78 -2.47 1.73 1.38
C CYS A 78 -2.13 0.98 0.09
N ALA A 79 -0.94 1.25 -0.44
CA ALA A 79 -0.33 0.50 -1.54
C ALA A 79 1.14 0.28 -1.21
N HIS A 80 1.43 -0.81 -0.50
CA HIS A 80 2.78 -1.14 -0.07
C HIS A 80 3.39 -2.17 -1.01
N TYR A 81 4.52 -1.80 -1.63
CA TYR A 81 5.24 -2.66 -2.58
C TYR A 81 4.34 -3.28 -3.65
N LEU A 82 3.34 -2.50 -4.10
CA LEU A 82 2.41 -2.91 -5.15
C LEU A 82 3.12 -3.00 -6.49
N HIS A 83 3.87 -4.08 -6.68
CA HIS A 83 4.59 -4.41 -7.89
C HIS A 83 4.13 -5.76 -8.42
N THR A 84 4.05 -5.86 -9.75
CA THR A 84 3.69 -7.10 -10.43
C THR A 84 4.48 -7.22 -11.73
N PRO A 85 4.93 -8.43 -12.10
CA PRO A 85 5.54 -8.67 -13.41
C PRO A 85 4.54 -8.61 -14.57
N PHE A 86 3.23 -8.47 -14.30
CA PHE A 86 2.14 -8.60 -15.27
C PHE A 86 1.60 -7.24 -15.76
N GLY A 87 2.46 -6.26 -15.99
CA GLY A 87 2.10 -5.06 -16.75
C GLY A 87 0.97 -4.19 -16.16
N LEU A 88 0.80 -4.15 -14.84
CA LEU A 88 -0.19 -3.29 -14.17
C LEU A 88 0.06 -1.80 -14.51
N ASP A 89 -0.94 -1.10 -15.01
CA ASP A 89 -0.93 0.37 -15.06
C ASP A 89 -1.13 0.92 -13.64
N ARG A 90 -0.03 0.94 -12.90
CA ARG A 90 0.00 1.35 -11.51
C ARG A 90 -0.43 2.81 -11.33
N SER A 91 -0.11 3.69 -12.27
CA SER A 91 -0.50 5.10 -12.21
C SER A 91 -2.02 5.24 -12.24
N THR A 92 -2.71 4.51 -13.11
CA THR A 92 -4.17 4.48 -13.16
C THR A 92 -4.78 3.89 -11.89
N VAL A 93 -4.20 2.83 -11.32
CA VAL A 93 -4.66 2.25 -10.05
C VAL A 93 -4.52 3.26 -8.91
N LEU A 94 -3.37 3.92 -8.78
CA LEU A 94 -3.13 4.91 -7.72
C LEU A 94 -4.00 6.17 -7.89
N ARG A 95 -4.29 6.57 -9.13
CA ARG A 95 -5.26 7.64 -9.42
C ARG A 95 -6.67 7.25 -8.97
N SER A 96 -7.11 6.04 -9.28
CA SER A 96 -8.40 5.52 -8.81
C SER A 96 -8.46 5.45 -7.29
N ALA A 97 -7.37 5.03 -6.64
CA ALA A 97 -7.24 5.03 -5.19
C ALA A 97 -7.40 6.43 -4.60
N ALA A 98 -6.71 7.42 -5.17
CA ALA A 98 -6.86 8.80 -4.73
C ALA A 98 -8.33 9.25 -4.79
N HIS A 99 -9.00 9.02 -5.93
CA HIS A 99 -10.42 9.42 -6.10
C HIS A 99 -11.39 8.66 -5.19
N ALA A 100 -11.04 7.46 -4.72
CA ALA A 100 -11.82 6.69 -3.76
C ALA A 100 -11.64 7.13 -2.29
N LEU A 101 -10.81 8.13 -2.02
CA LEU A 101 -10.69 8.71 -0.68
C LEU A 101 -11.86 9.64 -0.36
N ARG A 102 -12.28 9.66 0.90
CA ARG A 102 -13.12 10.75 1.44
C ARG A 102 -12.33 12.06 1.51
N PRO A 103 -13.00 13.22 1.53
CA PRO A 103 -12.33 14.47 1.93
C PRO A 103 -11.60 14.31 3.28
N GLY A 104 -10.35 14.71 3.34
CA GLY A 104 -9.46 14.49 4.50
C GLY A 104 -8.77 13.12 4.53
N GLY A 105 -9.20 12.16 3.70
CA GLY A 105 -8.59 10.83 3.58
C GLY A 105 -7.19 10.86 2.97
N ARG A 106 -6.43 9.79 3.17
CA ARG A 106 -5.02 9.69 2.76
C ARG A 106 -4.74 8.47 1.90
N LEU A 107 -3.89 8.66 0.89
CA LEU A 107 -3.25 7.58 0.14
C LEU A 107 -1.80 7.48 0.60
N LEU A 108 -1.44 6.32 1.15
CA LEU A 108 -0.08 5.98 1.54
C LEU A 108 0.50 4.98 0.53
N VAL A 109 1.56 5.38 -0.13
CA VAL A 109 2.33 4.51 -1.04
C VAL A 109 3.71 4.31 -0.45
N VAL A 110 4.12 3.04 -0.33
CA VAL A 110 5.48 2.66 0.06
C VAL A 110 6.07 1.77 -1.02
N ASP A 111 7.26 2.12 -1.48
CA ASP A 111 7.96 1.41 -2.55
C ASP A 111 9.42 1.15 -2.18
N HIS A 112 10.02 0.17 -2.84
CA HIS A 112 11.47 0.03 -2.78
C HIS A 112 12.15 1.24 -3.40
N GLY A 113 13.18 1.76 -2.72
CA GLY A 113 14.09 2.79 -3.23
C GLY A 113 15.50 2.25 -3.47
N SER A 114 15.75 0.99 -3.08
CA SER A 114 17.02 0.28 -3.31
C SER A 114 16.79 -1.22 -3.46
N THR A 115 17.76 -1.90 -4.10
CA THR A 115 17.77 -3.36 -4.19
C THR A 115 18.37 -3.95 -2.92
N ALA A 116 17.62 -4.79 -2.21
CA ALA A 116 18.15 -5.53 -1.07
C ALA A 116 19.10 -6.64 -1.53
N PRO A 117 20.16 -6.98 -0.75
CA PRO A 117 21.13 -8.02 -1.13
C PRO A 117 20.53 -9.43 -1.31
N TRP A 118 19.35 -9.67 -0.75
CA TRP A 118 18.60 -10.92 -0.87
C TRP A 118 17.49 -10.88 -1.92
N SER A 119 17.36 -9.78 -2.66
CA SER A 119 16.42 -9.71 -3.76
C SER A 119 16.80 -10.75 -4.83
N TRP A 120 15.79 -11.43 -5.38
CA TRP A 120 15.99 -12.37 -6.49
C TRP A 120 16.48 -11.67 -7.76
N ASN A 121 16.20 -10.40 -7.93
CA ASN A 121 16.68 -9.58 -9.04
C ASN A 121 17.75 -8.62 -8.53
N GLN A 122 18.99 -8.81 -9.02
CA GLN A 122 20.17 -8.00 -8.69
C GLN A 122 20.64 -7.17 -9.89
N ASP A 123 19.78 -6.94 -10.90
CA ASP A 123 20.11 -6.12 -12.04
C ASP A 123 20.44 -4.69 -11.59
N ALA A 124 21.66 -4.24 -11.86
CA ALA A 124 22.13 -2.89 -11.52
C ALA A 124 21.40 -1.77 -12.30
N GLY A 125 20.69 -2.13 -13.37
CA GLY A 125 19.86 -1.21 -14.17
C GLY A 125 18.46 -0.98 -13.60
N ILE A 126 18.07 -1.65 -12.51
CA ILE A 126 16.77 -1.43 -11.88
C ILE A 126 16.65 0.03 -11.43
N ARG A 127 15.60 0.68 -11.90
CA ARG A 127 15.24 2.03 -11.49
C ARG A 127 14.01 2.00 -10.60
N TYR A 128 14.15 2.58 -9.41
CA TYR A 128 13.04 2.78 -8.49
C TYR A 128 12.53 4.22 -8.61
N PRO A 129 11.26 4.43 -9.08
CA PRO A 129 10.71 5.78 -9.17
C PRO A 129 10.73 6.48 -7.81
N SER A 130 11.15 7.72 -7.79
CA SER A 130 11.07 8.54 -6.58
C SER A 130 9.60 8.82 -6.21
N PRO A 131 9.30 9.15 -4.93
CA PRO A 131 7.95 9.50 -4.52
C PRO A 131 7.36 10.67 -5.34
N ARG A 132 8.19 11.62 -5.78
CA ARG A 132 7.77 12.73 -6.65
C ARG A 132 7.36 12.26 -8.04
N GLU A 133 8.09 11.31 -8.62
CA GLU A 133 7.74 10.71 -9.91
C GLU A 133 6.45 9.90 -9.82
N VAL A 134 6.26 9.17 -8.71
CA VAL A 134 5.00 8.47 -8.45
C VAL A 134 3.84 9.47 -8.34
N ALA A 135 3.99 10.55 -7.56
CA ALA A 135 2.98 11.59 -7.42
C ALA A 135 2.64 12.25 -8.78
N ALA A 136 3.66 12.57 -9.59
CA ALA A 136 3.45 13.11 -10.93
C ALA A 136 2.69 12.14 -11.85
N GLY A 137 2.96 10.83 -11.75
CA GLY A 137 2.26 9.80 -12.52
C GLY A 137 0.78 9.62 -12.13
N ILE A 138 0.40 9.98 -10.90
CA ILE A 138 -1.00 9.94 -10.46
C ILE A 138 -1.82 11.04 -11.14
N ASP A 139 -1.18 12.16 -11.51
CA ASP A 139 -1.80 13.28 -12.24
C ASP A 139 -3.08 13.81 -11.57
N LEU A 140 -2.94 14.26 -10.33
CA LEU A 140 -4.04 14.77 -9.51
C LEU A 140 -4.30 16.26 -9.81
N THR A 141 -5.57 16.65 -9.82
CA THR A 141 -5.97 18.05 -10.02
C THR A 141 -5.39 18.95 -8.92
N PRO A 142 -4.61 20.00 -9.28
CA PRO A 142 -4.06 20.93 -8.30
C PRO A 142 -5.13 21.56 -7.40
N GLY A 143 -4.80 21.76 -6.12
CA GLY A 143 -5.68 22.39 -5.13
C GLY A 143 -6.66 21.42 -4.43
N THR A 144 -6.91 20.25 -5.00
CA THR A 144 -7.78 19.23 -4.39
C THR A 144 -6.98 18.24 -3.52
N TRP A 145 -5.65 18.28 -3.65
CA TRP A 145 -4.73 17.31 -3.05
C TRP A 145 -3.53 18.02 -2.43
N THR A 146 -3.05 17.46 -1.33
CA THR A 146 -1.81 17.90 -0.67
C THR A 146 -0.87 16.73 -0.54
N VAL A 147 0.37 16.86 -1.01
CA VAL A 147 1.44 15.91 -0.70
C VAL A 147 1.94 16.24 0.71
N GLU A 148 1.63 15.39 1.68
CA GLU A 148 2.03 15.56 3.07
C GLU A 148 3.43 14.99 3.32
N ARG A 149 3.82 13.97 2.54
CA ARG A 149 5.12 13.31 2.64
C ARG A 149 5.63 12.83 1.29
N SER A 150 6.93 12.99 1.04
CA SER A 150 7.62 12.55 -0.17
C SER A 150 9.08 12.28 0.17
N ASP A 151 9.35 11.13 0.80
CA ASP A 151 10.63 10.82 1.43
C ASP A 151 11.27 9.57 0.83
N ALA A 152 12.61 9.54 0.87
CA ALA A 152 13.42 8.34 0.74
C ALA A 152 13.98 7.99 2.12
N LEU A 153 13.45 6.96 2.75
CA LEU A 153 13.80 6.57 4.12
C LEU A 153 14.82 5.43 4.09
N ARG A 154 15.96 5.65 4.76
CA ARG A 154 16.94 4.59 4.98
C ARG A 154 16.62 3.84 6.27
N GLY A 155 16.76 2.54 6.22
CA GLY A 155 16.54 1.66 7.37
C GLY A 155 17.35 0.37 7.26
N ILE A 156 17.44 -0.35 8.36
CA ILE A 156 18.02 -1.70 8.37
C ILE A 156 16.89 -2.69 8.21
N ALA A 157 16.95 -3.50 7.15
CA ALA A 157 16.05 -4.62 6.94
C ALA A 157 16.77 -5.95 7.20
N THR A 158 16.01 -6.96 7.57
CA THR A 158 16.49 -8.33 7.77
C THR A 158 15.92 -9.22 6.67
N GLY A 159 16.80 -9.90 5.95
CA GLY A 159 16.44 -10.86 4.90
C GLY A 159 15.95 -12.20 5.45
N PRO A 160 15.44 -13.07 4.56
CA PRO A 160 14.91 -14.38 4.93
C PRO A 160 15.94 -15.31 5.60
N ASP A 161 17.21 -15.09 5.33
CA ASP A 161 18.35 -15.83 5.88
C ASP A 161 18.95 -15.20 7.16
N GLY A 162 18.27 -14.17 7.72
CA GLY A 162 18.71 -13.46 8.91
C GLY A 162 19.80 -12.40 8.67
N ARG A 163 20.31 -12.26 7.44
CA ARG A 163 21.26 -11.17 7.12
C ARG A 163 20.56 -9.82 7.18
N THR A 164 21.25 -8.82 7.69
CA THR A 164 20.80 -7.44 7.72
C THR A 164 21.53 -6.59 6.69
N ALA A 165 20.82 -5.64 6.10
CA ALA A 165 21.43 -4.63 5.22
C ALA A 165 20.68 -3.31 5.32
N GLU A 166 21.38 -2.21 4.99
CA GLU A 166 20.74 -0.93 4.76
C GLU A 166 19.92 -1.01 3.48
N VAL A 167 18.66 -0.61 3.56
CA VAL A 167 17.75 -0.48 2.41
C VAL A 167 17.13 0.91 2.42
N THR A 168 16.61 1.33 1.28
CA THR A 168 15.86 2.57 1.16
C THR A 168 14.44 2.23 0.75
N ASP A 169 13.46 2.82 1.44
CA ASP A 169 12.07 2.81 1.03
C ASP A 169 11.64 4.23 0.61
N HIS A 170 10.90 4.30 -0.48
CA HIS A 170 10.25 5.51 -0.95
C HIS A 170 8.86 5.61 -0.34
N VAL A 171 8.55 6.73 0.32
CA VAL A 171 7.26 6.95 0.98
C VAL A 171 6.59 8.18 0.38
N LEU A 172 5.37 7.99 -0.14
CA LEU A 172 4.50 9.05 -0.60
C LEU A 172 3.21 9.03 0.21
N LEU A 173 2.86 10.16 0.83
CA LEU A 173 1.58 10.36 1.51
C LEU A 173 0.87 11.56 0.90
N ILE A 174 -0.32 11.30 0.37
CA ILE A 174 -1.17 12.31 -0.26
C ILE A 174 -2.48 12.39 0.52
N ARG A 175 -2.94 13.61 0.81
CA ARG A 175 -4.23 13.88 1.44
C ARG A 175 -5.20 14.51 0.44
N ARG A 176 -6.43 13.98 0.39
CA ARG A 176 -7.53 14.64 -0.30
C ARG A 176 -8.03 15.82 0.54
N THR A 177 -8.11 17.03 -0.03
CA THR A 177 -8.52 18.26 0.70
C THR A 177 -10.00 18.58 0.52
N ALA A 178 -10.58 18.22 -0.61
CA ALA A 178 -11.99 18.45 -0.95
C ALA A 178 -12.59 17.30 -1.78
#